data_70ea798c20ead30794b7a5f6203bbd4d
#
_entry.id   70ea798c20ead30794b7a5f6203bbd4d
#
_cell.length_a   1.000
_cell.length_b   1.000
_cell.length_c   1.000
_cell.angle_alpha   90.00
_cell.angle_beta   90.00
_cell.angle_gamma   90.00
#
_symmetry.space_group_name_H-M   'P 1'
#
loop_
_entity.id
_entity.type
_entity.pdbx_description
1 polymer ?
#
loop_
_entity_poly.entity_id
_entity_poly.type
_entity_poly.pdbx_seq_one_letter_code
_entity_poly.pdbx_strand_id
1 'polypeptide(L)'
;VVSDYNVAGDRNVAQEYDICIAYDCGNYDFNNFEQQSSSAAIGLTNVLFNGPSGKFNDLSAKFDEWLKEGSSTADEAKRLEIYTEMYNAYYDTHTQVPLINLPSCVAYSKDLNAIAVPTDYRVYDWSWNS
;
A
#
# COMPACT_ATOMS: atom_id res chain seq x y z
N VAL A 1 14.61 -13.86 -12.39
CA VAL A 1 15.74 -13.87 -11.44
C VAL A 1 15.17 -13.85 -10.03
N VAL A 2 15.57 -14.77 -9.18
CA VAL A 2 15.28 -14.72 -7.74
C VAL A 2 16.40 -13.93 -7.09
N SER A 3 16.08 -12.86 -6.43
CA SER A 3 17.05 -11.97 -5.77
C SER A 3 16.84 -11.97 -4.25
N ASP A 4 17.87 -11.63 -3.50
CA ASP A 4 17.73 -11.27 -2.10
C ASP A 4 16.74 -10.10 -1.97
N TYR A 5 16.03 -10.05 -0.83
CA TYR A 5 14.97 -9.06 -0.59
C TYR A 5 15.46 -7.61 -0.75
N ASN A 6 16.64 -7.30 -0.20
CA ASN A 6 17.20 -5.95 -0.29
C ASN A 6 17.59 -5.59 -1.73
N VAL A 7 18.21 -6.54 -2.44
CA VAL A 7 18.57 -6.36 -3.86
C VAL A 7 17.32 -6.20 -4.73
N ALA A 8 16.26 -6.95 -4.43
CA ALA A 8 14.99 -6.79 -5.13
C ALA A 8 14.35 -5.41 -4.83
N GLY A 9 14.45 -4.93 -3.59
CA GLY A 9 14.00 -3.61 -3.18
C GLY A 9 14.74 -2.49 -3.92
N ASP A 10 16.06 -2.54 -3.95
CA ASP A 10 16.89 -1.54 -4.64
C ASP A 10 16.56 -1.47 -6.14
N ARG A 11 16.40 -2.62 -6.78
CA ARG A 11 15.99 -2.69 -8.19
C ARG A 11 14.58 -2.18 -8.41
N ASN A 12 13.69 -2.43 -7.46
CA ASN A 12 12.31 -1.94 -7.52
C ASN A 12 12.29 -0.40 -7.48
N VAL A 13 13.04 0.21 -6.57
CA VAL A 13 13.19 1.67 -6.49
C VAL A 13 13.86 2.25 -7.74
N ALA A 14 14.88 1.58 -8.26
CA ALA A 14 15.58 1.97 -9.49
C ALA A 14 14.78 1.67 -10.76
N GLN A 15 13.67 0.92 -10.64
CA GLN A 15 12.83 0.44 -11.75
C GLN A 15 13.59 -0.36 -12.82
N GLU A 16 14.52 -1.16 -12.39
CA GLU A 16 15.34 -2.05 -13.22
C GLU A 16 14.66 -3.42 -13.39
N TYR A 17 13.40 -3.42 -13.81
CA TYR A 17 12.62 -4.66 -14.05
C TYR A 17 11.51 -4.43 -15.08
N ASP A 18 11.12 -5.49 -15.76
CA ASP A 18 9.93 -5.51 -16.60
C ASP A 18 8.69 -5.94 -15.80
N ILE A 19 8.86 -6.95 -14.92
CA ILE A 19 7.83 -7.46 -14.02
C ILE A 19 8.48 -7.76 -12.66
N CYS A 20 7.85 -7.29 -11.60
CA CYS A 20 8.26 -7.58 -10.22
C CYS A 20 7.12 -8.24 -9.45
N ILE A 21 7.42 -9.30 -8.71
CA ILE A 21 6.49 -9.88 -7.74
C ILE A 21 6.87 -9.30 -6.37
N ALA A 22 5.95 -8.53 -5.81
CA ALA A 22 6.10 -7.91 -4.51
C ALA A 22 4.91 -8.25 -3.62
N TYR A 23 5.00 -7.95 -2.33
CA TYR A 23 3.85 -7.97 -1.45
C TYR A 23 3.60 -6.57 -0.89
N ASP A 24 2.36 -6.30 -0.59
CA ASP A 24 1.95 -5.07 0.06
C ASP A 24 1.07 -5.38 1.27
N CYS A 25 1.16 -4.54 2.28
CA CYS A 25 0.33 -4.63 3.48
C CYS A 25 -0.75 -3.55 3.37
N GLY A 26 -1.97 -3.98 3.06
CA GLY A 26 -3.12 -3.08 3.06
C GLY A 26 -3.34 -2.44 4.44
N ASN A 27 -3.78 -1.20 4.43
CA ASN A 27 -4.26 -0.50 5.61
C ASN A 27 -5.77 -0.24 5.48
N TYR A 28 -6.44 0.08 6.59
CA TYR A 28 -7.89 0.35 6.59
C TYR A 28 -8.26 1.69 5.94
N ASP A 29 -7.30 2.57 5.71
CA ASP A 29 -7.52 3.86 5.07
C ASP A 29 -6.77 3.97 3.74
N PHE A 30 -7.34 4.72 2.80
CA PHE A 30 -6.74 5.03 1.52
C PHE A 30 -5.43 5.83 1.60
N ASN A 31 -5.10 6.38 2.76
CA ASN A 31 -3.80 7.01 2.98
C ASN A 31 -2.60 6.11 2.67
N ASN A 32 -2.80 4.80 2.62
CA ASN A 32 -1.75 3.89 2.16
C ASN A 32 -1.38 4.13 0.68
N PHE A 33 -2.32 4.59 -0.12
CA PHE A 33 -2.05 5.00 -1.49
C PHE A 33 -1.13 6.22 -1.59
N GLU A 34 -1.07 7.07 -0.57
CA GLU A 34 -0.14 8.19 -0.54
C GLU A 34 1.30 7.73 -0.69
N GLN A 35 1.69 6.67 0.00
CA GLN A 35 3.05 6.13 -0.06
C GLN A 35 3.39 5.51 -1.42
N GLN A 36 2.39 5.00 -2.12
CA GLN A 36 2.59 4.27 -3.37
C GLN A 36 2.39 5.14 -4.62
N SER A 37 1.64 6.20 -4.52
CA SER A 37 1.16 6.97 -5.67
C SER A 37 1.42 8.48 -5.60
N SER A 38 1.76 9.04 -4.44
CA SER A 38 2.02 10.47 -4.35
C SER A 38 3.33 10.87 -5.04
N SER A 39 3.38 12.07 -5.58
CA SER A 39 4.59 12.62 -6.21
C SER A 39 5.74 12.81 -5.20
N ALA A 40 5.41 13.06 -3.94
CA ALA A 40 6.39 13.19 -2.86
C ALA A 40 7.12 11.88 -2.52
N ALA A 41 6.52 10.75 -2.84
CA ALA A 41 7.08 9.43 -2.58
C ALA A 41 7.91 8.87 -3.75
N ILE A 42 8.10 9.65 -4.81
CA ILE A 42 8.92 9.27 -5.98
C ILE A 42 10.36 8.99 -5.56
N GLY A 43 10.89 7.87 -6.02
CA GLY A 43 12.24 7.44 -5.68
C GLY A 43 12.41 6.88 -4.27
N LEU A 44 11.30 6.73 -3.52
CA LEU A 44 11.24 6.11 -2.20
C LEU A 44 10.31 4.88 -2.23
N THR A 45 9.04 5.10 -2.07
CA THR A 45 8.01 4.05 -2.00
C THR A 45 7.09 4.05 -3.22
N ASN A 46 6.96 5.19 -3.90
CA ASN A 46 6.21 5.27 -5.16
C ASN A 46 7.06 4.72 -6.31
N VAL A 47 6.94 3.43 -6.52
CA VAL A 47 7.59 2.70 -7.62
C VAL A 47 6.65 2.45 -8.79
N LEU A 48 5.38 2.85 -8.67
CA LEU A 48 4.32 2.44 -9.60
C LEU A 48 4.09 3.44 -10.73
N PHE A 49 4.21 4.73 -10.44
CA PHE A 49 3.78 5.76 -11.39
C PHE A 49 4.92 6.54 -12.03
N ASN A 50 6.06 6.61 -11.40
CA ASN A 50 7.11 7.56 -11.78
C ASN A 50 8.39 6.87 -12.16
N GLY A 51 8.28 5.90 -13.04
CA GLY A 51 9.44 5.32 -13.66
C GLY A 51 10.26 6.32 -14.45
N PRO A 52 11.49 5.93 -14.81
CA PRO A 52 12.33 6.72 -15.70
C PRO A 52 11.64 7.14 -17.01
N SER A 53 10.56 6.43 -17.38
CA SER A 53 9.76 6.74 -18.56
C SER A 53 8.88 7.99 -18.43
N GLY A 54 8.57 8.42 -17.20
CA GLY A 54 7.63 9.52 -16.95
C GLY A 54 6.20 9.29 -17.45
N LYS A 55 5.85 8.06 -17.83
CA LYS A 55 4.58 7.72 -18.49
C LYS A 55 3.34 8.13 -17.71
N PHE A 56 3.43 8.14 -16.38
CA PHE A 56 2.30 8.42 -15.48
C PHE A 56 2.49 9.69 -14.65
N ASN A 57 3.38 10.61 -15.05
CA ASN A 57 3.65 11.83 -14.28
C ASN A 57 2.39 12.70 -14.10
N ASP A 58 1.59 12.89 -15.15
CA ASP A 58 0.35 13.67 -15.07
C ASP A 58 -0.67 13.02 -14.14
N LEU A 59 -0.76 11.69 -14.16
CA LEU A 59 -1.62 10.95 -13.26
C LEU A 59 -1.17 11.07 -11.81
N SER A 60 0.13 11.05 -11.56
CA SER A 60 0.69 11.23 -10.21
C SER A 60 0.31 12.58 -9.61
N ALA A 61 0.37 13.68 -10.39
CA ALA A 61 -0.07 14.98 -9.95
C ALA A 61 -1.56 14.98 -9.58
N LYS A 62 -2.38 14.30 -10.37
CA LYS A 62 -3.81 14.16 -10.10
C LYS A 62 -4.08 13.31 -8.83
N PHE A 63 -3.26 12.30 -8.56
CA PHE A 63 -3.32 11.56 -7.30
C PHE A 63 -3.05 12.45 -6.09
N ASP A 64 -2.08 13.35 -6.17
CA ASP A 64 -1.80 14.31 -5.09
C ASP A 64 -3.01 15.21 -4.80
N GLU A 65 -3.73 15.63 -5.83
CA GLU A 65 -4.97 16.41 -5.68
C GLU A 65 -6.06 15.60 -4.97
N TRP A 66 -6.34 14.38 -5.42
CA TRP A 66 -7.33 13.50 -4.82
C TRP A 66 -7.01 13.13 -3.35
N LEU A 67 -5.75 12.80 -3.06
CA LEU A 67 -5.31 12.49 -1.71
C LEU A 67 -5.50 13.70 -0.78
N LYS A 68 -5.15 14.89 -1.24
CA LYS A 68 -5.33 16.14 -0.49
C LYS A 68 -6.81 16.45 -0.26
N GLU A 69 -7.63 16.35 -1.30
CA GLU A 69 -9.07 16.61 -1.19
C GLU A 69 -9.74 15.56 -0.31
N GLY A 70 -9.49 14.28 -0.51
CA GLY A 70 -10.06 13.19 0.28
C GLY A 70 -9.70 13.25 1.75
N SER A 71 -8.44 13.57 2.08
CA SER A 71 -7.99 13.69 3.48
C SER A 71 -8.57 14.93 4.19
N SER A 72 -8.92 15.99 3.47
CA SER A 72 -9.50 17.22 4.02
C SER A 72 -11.03 17.22 4.08
N THR A 73 -11.68 16.23 3.47
CA THR A 73 -13.15 16.16 3.38
C THR A 73 -13.73 15.35 4.54
N ALA A 74 -14.57 16.00 5.37
CA ALA A 74 -15.29 15.33 6.46
C ALA A 74 -16.56 14.59 5.99
N ASP A 75 -17.09 14.93 4.82
CA ASP A 75 -18.24 14.27 4.21
C ASP A 75 -17.81 12.90 3.67
N GLU A 76 -18.34 11.84 4.27
CA GLU A 76 -18.00 10.47 3.94
C GLU A 76 -18.41 10.09 2.51
N ALA A 77 -19.58 10.56 2.04
CA ALA A 77 -20.06 10.26 0.69
C ALA A 77 -19.17 10.93 -0.36
N LYS A 78 -18.82 12.19 -0.17
CA LYS A 78 -17.90 12.90 -1.05
C LYS A 78 -16.50 12.28 -1.05
N ARG A 79 -16.01 11.88 0.12
CA ARG A 79 -14.71 11.19 0.24
C ARG A 79 -14.70 9.86 -0.51
N LEU A 80 -15.79 9.10 -0.42
CA LEU A 80 -15.92 7.85 -1.15
C LEU A 80 -15.92 8.07 -2.67
N GLU A 81 -16.57 9.13 -3.15
CA GLU A 81 -16.58 9.51 -4.57
C GLU A 81 -15.15 9.80 -5.07
N ILE A 82 -14.41 10.65 -4.35
CA ILE A 82 -13.03 11.01 -4.68
C ILE A 82 -12.14 9.75 -4.75
N TYR A 83 -12.20 8.90 -3.74
CA TYR A 83 -11.38 7.70 -3.69
C TYR A 83 -11.81 6.65 -4.74
N THR A 84 -13.07 6.64 -5.13
CA THR A 84 -13.54 5.77 -6.21
C THR A 84 -12.97 6.21 -7.56
N GLU A 85 -12.96 7.51 -7.85
CA GLU A 85 -12.33 8.05 -9.06
C GLU A 85 -10.82 7.73 -9.07
N MET A 86 -10.14 7.98 -7.97
CA MET A 86 -8.72 7.69 -7.80
C MET A 86 -8.42 6.21 -8.04
N TYR A 87 -9.21 5.31 -7.43
CA TYR A 87 -9.03 3.87 -7.57
C TYR A 87 -9.25 3.40 -9.02
N ASN A 88 -10.28 3.90 -9.68
CA ASN A 88 -10.55 3.57 -11.08
C ASN A 88 -9.40 4.02 -12.00
N ALA A 89 -8.90 5.25 -11.80
CA ALA A 89 -7.76 5.74 -12.56
C ALA A 89 -6.49 4.90 -12.31
N TYR A 90 -6.27 4.45 -11.08
CA TYR A 90 -5.18 3.53 -10.74
C TYR A 90 -5.36 2.18 -11.45
N TYR A 91 -6.53 1.60 -11.37
CA TYR A 91 -6.85 0.30 -11.97
C TYR A 91 -6.61 0.31 -13.48
N ASP A 92 -6.97 1.40 -14.17
CA ASP A 92 -6.79 1.57 -15.59
C ASP A 92 -5.32 1.67 -16.03
N THR A 93 -4.39 1.89 -15.10
CA THR A 93 -2.95 1.86 -15.42
C THR A 93 -2.42 0.46 -15.68
N HIS A 94 -3.09 -0.56 -15.15
CA HIS A 94 -2.64 -1.96 -15.16
C HIS A 94 -1.22 -2.17 -14.61
N THR A 95 -0.78 -1.30 -13.70
CA THR A 95 0.57 -1.37 -13.11
C THR A 95 0.69 -2.46 -12.07
N GLN A 96 -0.43 -2.85 -11.46
CA GLN A 96 -0.47 -3.94 -10.48
C GLN A 96 -1.55 -4.96 -10.83
N VAL A 97 -1.22 -6.22 -10.62
CA VAL A 97 -2.15 -7.34 -10.74
C VAL A 97 -2.15 -8.11 -9.42
N PRO A 98 -3.24 -8.04 -8.62
CA PRO A 98 -3.37 -8.83 -7.41
C PRO A 98 -3.35 -10.33 -7.75
N LEU A 99 -2.44 -11.09 -7.15
CA LEU A 99 -2.30 -12.52 -7.40
C LEU A 99 -2.97 -13.34 -6.31
N ILE A 100 -2.63 -13.05 -5.05
CA ILE A 100 -3.13 -13.80 -3.88
C ILE A 100 -3.22 -12.89 -2.67
N ASN A 101 -4.15 -13.19 -1.76
CA ASN A 101 -4.14 -12.67 -0.41
C ASN A 101 -3.44 -13.68 0.51
N LEU A 102 -2.37 -13.25 1.16
CA LEU A 102 -1.71 -14.05 2.17
C LEU A 102 -2.39 -13.86 3.53
N PRO A 103 -2.82 -14.93 4.22
CA PRO A 103 -3.34 -14.80 5.57
C PRO A 103 -2.22 -14.39 6.52
N SER A 104 -2.51 -13.46 7.43
CA SER A 104 -1.62 -13.17 8.55
C SER A 104 -1.75 -14.28 9.59
N CYS A 105 -0.63 -14.92 9.91
CA CYS A 105 -0.58 -15.98 10.89
C CYS A 105 0.24 -15.55 12.11
N VAL A 106 -0.31 -15.72 13.30
CA VAL A 106 0.35 -15.43 14.56
C VAL A 106 0.44 -16.72 15.37
N ALA A 107 1.64 -17.07 15.81
CA ALA A 107 1.87 -18.18 16.71
C ALA A 107 2.17 -17.65 18.11
N TYR A 108 1.45 -18.16 19.11
CA TYR A 108 1.65 -17.80 20.51
C TYR A 108 1.47 -19.01 21.42
N SER A 109 1.95 -18.90 22.67
CA SER A 109 1.77 -19.96 23.66
C SER A 109 0.28 -20.24 23.90
N LYS A 110 -0.08 -21.51 24.05
CA LYS A 110 -1.44 -21.91 24.43
C LYS A 110 -1.89 -21.34 25.79
N ASP A 111 -0.93 -20.95 26.63
CA ASP A 111 -1.19 -20.38 27.95
C ASP A 111 -1.36 -18.86 27.92
N LEU A 112 -1.27 -18.25 26.73
CA LEU A 112 -1.50 -16.83 26.51
C LEU A 112 -2.87 -16.59 25.91
N ASN A 113 -3.68 -15.78 26.56
CA ASN A 113 -4.90 -15.24 25.97
C ASN A 113 -4.49 -14.00 25.14
N ALA A 114 -4.29 -14.23 23.83
CA ALA A 114 -3.83 -13.21 22.91
C ALA A 114 -4.96 -12.77 21.99
N ILE A 115 -5.11 -11.45 21.83
CA ILE A 115 -6.00 -10.87 20.83
C ILE A 115 -5.15 -10.39 19.67
N ALA A 116 -5.26 -11.06 18.53
CA ALA A 116 -4.61 -10.65 17.30
C ALA A 116 -5.65 -9.98 16.39
N VAL A 117 -5.37 -8.75 16.01
CA VAL A 117 -6.12 -8.05 14.96
C VAL A 117 -5.25 -7.91 13.72
N PRO A 118 -5.81 -7.82 12.52
CA PRO A 118 -5.04 -7.90 11.28
C PRO A 118 -3.91 -6.87 11.14
N THR A 119 -4.04 -5.71 11.80
CA THR A 119 -3.11 -4.59 11.67
C THR A 119 -2.42 -4.19 12.96
N ASP A 120 -2.78 -4.81 14.09
CA ASP A 120 -2.27 -4.41 15.39
C ASP A 120 -2.21 -5.61 16.35
N TYR A 121 -1.11 -5.70 17.09
CA TYR A 121 -0.95 -6.65 18.17
C TYR A 121 -1.21 -5.92 19.48
N ARG A 122 -2.46 -5.89 19.95
CA ARG A 122 -2.85 -5.23 21.20
C ARG A 122 -2.27 -5.96 22.41
N VAL A 123 -0.97 -5.90 22.60
CA VAL A 123 -0.23 -6.62 23.64
C VAL A 123 -0.72 -6.23 25.04
N TYR A 124 -1.23 -5.02 25.21
CA TYR A 124 -1.83 -4.55 26.46
C TYR A 124 -3.15 -5.25 26.83
N ASP A 125 -3.81 -5.88 25.85
CA ASP A 125 -5.03 -6.68 26.08
C ASP A 125 -4.70 -8.16 26.34
N TRP A 126 -3.44 -8.55 26.28
CA TRP A 126 -3.04 -9.94 26.45
C TRP A 126 -2.92 -10.31 27.93
N SER A 127 -3.27 -11.52 28.26
CA SER A 127 -3.16 -12.06 29.64
C SER A 127 -2.73 -13.52 29.62
N TRP A 128 -2.04 -13.94 30.66
CA TRP A 128 -1.73 -15.34 30.84
C TRP A 128 -2.97 -16.06 31.39
N ASN A 129 -3.21 -17.26 30.89
CA ASN A 129 -4.22 -18.14 31.46
C ASN A 129 -3.75 -18.63 32.84
N SER A 130 -4.57 -18.48 33.85
CA SER A 130 -4.31 -18.94 35.21
C SER A 130 -4.60 -20.41 35.37
#